data_4394a2b3b6d8d2f899d364321aab8003
#
_entry.id   4394a2b3b6d8d2f899d364321aab8003
#
_cell.length_a   1.000
_cell.length_b   1.000
_cell.length_c   1.000
_cell.angle_alpha   90.00
_cell.angle_beta   90.00
_cell.angle_gamma   90.00
#
_symmetry.space_group_name_H-M   'P 1'
#
loop_
_entity.id
_entity.type
_entity.pdbx_description
1 polymer ?
#
loop_
_entity_poly.entity_id
_entity_poly.type
_entity_poly.pdbx_seq_one_letter_code
_entity_poly.pdbx_strand_id
1 'polypeptide(L)'
;MLVTISPPARIGGTVSAPPSKSLAHRAVLCSALAKGTSHIENLEFSKDISATLAAAGQLCARVESGPADVLVEGLGHFRPVFGPVDCCESGSTLRFLIPLASLTGQSITFVGRGRLMERPQSVYETLYREQNLHFEQANGQLTVAGSLRSGEYTLAGNVSSQFISGLLFALPLLAGDSTLHLIPPVESRSYIEMTRAAQAAFGVTSHWLDDTTLCIPGGQQYHPRDYIVEGDYSQAAFLAVLGAVKGGITLTGLAAETLQGDAAILDILRRCGAKFTRTEAGLVFEQAPLHGVDIDLADCPDLGPVLMVLGLLCEGTTVIRNAERLRIKESDRIAAMEAELRACGGVLSSEGGTITVQGCKPQLHAPEAPLSGHNDHRVVMSLTVLALAADIPLAINEAEAVQKSWPHFFDALKPLGVEVHYAG
;
A
#
# COMPACT_ATOMS: atom_id res chain seq x y z
N MET A 1 -8.86 12.60 15.74
CA MET A 1 -8.64 11.72 16.91
C MET A 1 -7.22 11.88 17.40
N LEU A 2 -7.04 12.17 18.69
CA LEU A 2 -5.74 12.19 19.34
C LEU A 2 -5.53 10.85 20.07
N VAL A 3 -4.37 10.23 19.91
CA VAL A 3 -3.96 9.08 20.70
C VAL A 3 -2.69 9.38 21.48
N THR A 4 -2.59 8.83 22.68
CA THR A 4 -1.35 8.87 23.47
C THR A 4 -0.83 7.44 23.60
N ILE A 5 0.41 7.24 23.17
CA ILE A 5 1.14 5.99 23.26
C ILE A 5 2.10 6.10 24.45
N SER A 6 1.86 5.27 25.46
CA SER A 6 2.74 5.17 26.64
C SER A 6 3.49 3.84 26.58
N PRO A 7 4.83 3.84 26.42
CA PRO A 7 5.60 2.61 26.40
C PRO A 7 5.45 1.84 27.71
N PRO A 8 5.09 0.54 27.67
CA PRO A 8 5.06 -0.29 28.86
C PRO A 8 6.49 -0.66 29.31
N ALA A 9 6.64 -1.08 30.54
CA ALA A 9 7.94 -1.52 31.10
C ALA A 9 8.55 -2.70 30.31
N ARG A 10 7.72 -3.50 29.66
CA ARG A 10 8.13 -4.62 28.81
C ARG A 10 7.17 -4.77 27.64
N ILE A 11 7.74 -4.92 26.45
CA ILE A 11 7.01 -5.25 25.22
C ILE A 11 7.34 -6.70 24.86
N GLY A 12 6.32 -7.48 24.50
CA GLY A 12 6.51 -8.85 24.03
C GLY A 12 5.19 -9.60 23.93
N GLY A 13 5.15 -10.60 23.07
CA GLY A 13 3.96 -11.40 22.83
C GLY A 13 3.84 -11.80 21.36
N THR A 14 2.68 -12.33 21.01
CA THR A 14 2.38 -12.76 19.64
C THR A 14 1.36 -11.83 18.99
N VAL A 15 1.63 -11.40 17.78
CA VAL A 15 0.75 -10.53 16.99
C VAL A 15 0.67 -11.05 15.55
N SER A 16 -0.54 -11.00 14.96
CA SER A 16 -0.75 -11.39 13.58
C SER A 16 -0.64 -10.19 12.64
N ALA A 17 0.05 -10.37 11.53
CA ALA A 17 -0.03 -9.42 10.42
C ALA A 17 -1.48 -9.33 9.91
N PRO A 18 -1.99 -8.15 9.56
CA PRO A 18 -3.29 -8.03 8.91
C PRO A 18 -3.22 -8.58 7.48
N PRO A 19 -4.37 -8.84 6.85
CA PRO A 19 -4.43 -9.19 5.42
C PRO A 19 -3.85 -8.10 4.52
N SER A 20 -3.17 -8.50 3.44
CA SER A 20 -2.55 -7.58 2.49
C SER A 20 -3.58 -6.74 1.75
N LYS A 21 -3.62 -5.43 2.06
CA LYS A 21 -4.47 -4.47 1.36
C LYS A 21 -4.23 -4.50 -0.15
N SER A 22 -2.98 -4.57 -0.57
CA SER A 22 -2.60 -4.57 -1.98
C SER A 22 -3.09 -5.80 -2.74
N LEU A 23 -3.07 -6.97 -2.12
CA LEU A 23 -3.62 -8.21 -2.71
C LEU A 23 -5.14 -8.22 -2.64
N ALA A 24 -5.73 -7.72 -1.56
CA ALA A 24 -7.18 -7.61 -1.41
C ALA A 24 -7.83 -6.77 -2.51
N HIS A 25 -7.29 -5.59 -2.84
CA HIS A 25 -7.76 -4.79 -3.99
C HIS A 25 -7.78 -5.62 -5.28
N ARG A 26 -6.72 -6.40 -5.53
CA ARG A 26 -6.57 -7.20 -6.74
C ARG A 26 -7.55 -8.36 -6.79
N ALA A 27 -7.69 -9.07 -5.69
CA ALA A 27 -8.64 -10.18 -5.57
C ALA A 27 -10.09 -9.70 -5.77
N VAL A 28 -10.47 -8.59 -5.13
CA VAL A 28 -11.81 -7.98 -5.29
C VAL A 28 -12.09 -7.62 -6.75
N LEU A 29 -11.14 -6.96 -7.44
CA LEU A 29 -11.34 -6.56 -8.83
C LEU A 29 -11.38 -7.75 -9.78
N CYS A 30 -10.48 -8.74 -9.62
CA CYS A 30 -10.52 -9.95 -10.44
C CYS A 30 -11.85 -10.70 -10.26
N SER A 31 -12.34 -10.79 -9.02
CA SER A 31 -13.65 -11.41 -8.71
C SER A 31 -14.81 -10.64 -9.33
N ALA A 32 -14.79 -9.31 -9.26
CA ALA A 32 -15.84 -8.46 -9.82
C ALA A 32 -15.91 -8.53 -11.34
N LEU A 33 -14.77 -8.73 -12.01
CA LEU A 33 -14.67 -8.87 -13.46
C LEU A 33 -15.00 -10.29 -13.95
N ALA A 34 -15.02 -11.28 -13.07
CA ALA A 34 -15.41 -12.64 -13.40
C ALA A 34 -16.93 -12.74 -13.61
N LYS A 35 -17.38 -13.83 -14.24
CA LYS A 35 -18.81 -14.15 -14.31
C LYS A 35 -19.13 -15.29 -13.36
N GLY A 36 -19.77 -14.97 -12.22
CA GLY A 36 -20.11 -15.91 -11.14
C GLY A 36 -19.56 -15.46 -9.80
N THR A 37 -19.69 -16.30 -8.78
CA THR A 37 -19.39 -15.98 -7.39
C THR A 37 -17.98 -16.44 -7.03
N SER A 38 -17.21 -15.53 -6.42
CA SER A 38 -15.92 -15.77 -5.77
C SER A 38 -16.07 -15.54 -4.28
N HIS A 39 -15.40 -16.36 -3.47
CA HIS A 39 -15.25 -16.13 -2.03
C HIS A 39 -13.83 -15.65 -1.74
N ILE A 40 -13.70 -14.45 -1.18
CA ILE A 40 -12.43 -13.88 -0.77
C ILE A 40 -12.36 -13.93 0.74
N GLU A 41 -11.43 -14.73 1.24
CA GLU A 41 -11.19 -14.94 2.66
C GLU A 41 -10.00 -14.14 3.17
N ASN A 42 -9.93 -13.96 4.49
CA ASN A 42 -8.90 -13.20 5.17
C ASN A 42 -8.85 -11.76 4.64
N LEU A 43 -9.92 -11.00 4.84
CA LEU A 43 -10.05 -9.63 4.37
C LEU A 43 -10.18 -8.66 5.55
N GLU A 44 -9.48 -7.53 5.48
CA GLU A 44 -9.65 -6.39 6.38
C GLU A 44 -10.46 -5.30 5.69
N PHE A 45 -11.59 -4.90 6.28
CA PHE A 45 -12.45 -3.85 5.74
C PHE A 45 -11.92 -2.45 6.08
N SER A 46 -10.73 -2.14 5.59
CA SER A 46 -10.20 -0.78 5.64
C SER A 46 -11.04 0.16 4.76
N LYS A 47 -10.92 1.48 4.97
CA LYS A 47 -11.61 2.47 4.13
C LYS A 47 -11.28 2.30 2.65
N ASP A 48 -10.03 1.97 2.32
CA ASP A 48 -9.59 1.76 0.94
C ASP A 48 -10.24 0.52 0.31
N ILE A 49 -10.30 -0.59 1.05
CA ILE A 49 -10.94 -1.83 0.56
C ILE A 49 -12.45 -1.64 0.42
N SER A 50 -13.08 -0.98 1.39
CA SER A 50 -14.51 -0.68 1.32
C SER A 50 -14.86 0.19 0.11
N ALA A 51 -14.00 1.16 -0.23
CA ALA A 51 -14.16 1.96 -1.45
C ALA A 51 -14.07 1.11 -2.73
N THR A 52 -13.14 0.15 -2.80
CA THR A 52 -13.04 -0.75 -3.96
C THR A 52 -14.24 -1.68 -4.07
N LEU A 53 -14.72 -2.24 -2.96
CA LEU A 53 -15.92 -3.09 -2.94
C LEU A 53 -17.16 -2.31 -3.38
N ALA A 54 -17.36 -1.10 -2.88
CA ALA A 54 -18.47 -0.23 -3.27
C ALA A 54 -18.42 0.12 -4.77
N ALA A 55 -17.24 0.50 -5.28
CA ALA A 55 -17.03 0.81 -6.68
C ALA A 55 -17.23 -0.41 -7.59
N ALA A 56 -16.74 -1.59 -7.22
CA ALA A 56 -17.00 -2.85 -7.92
C ALA A 56 -18.50 -3.17 -7.94
N GLY A 57 -19.17 -2.95 -6.81
CA GLY A 57 -20.63 -3.09 -6.69
C GLY A 57 -21.40 -2.14 -7.59
N GLN A 58 -20.92 -0.93 -7.80
CA GLN A 58 -21.52 0.06 -8.68
C GLN A 58 -21.29 -0.28 -10.17
N LEU A 59 -20.14 -0.84 -10.51
CA LEU A 59 -19.71 -1.06 -11.89
C LEU A 59 -20.13 -2.41 -12.47
N CYS A 60 -19.88 -3.53 -11.78
CA CYS A 60 -19.99 -4.85 -12.42
C CYS A 60 -20.20 -6.05 -11.48
N ALA A 61 -20.46 -5.85 -10.19
CA ALA A 61 -20.61 -6.95 -9.24
C ALA A 61 -21.80 -6.78 -8.28
N ARG A 62 -22.15 -7.84 -7.53
CA ARG A 62 -22.85 -7.79 -6.27
C ARG A 62 -21.89 -8.21 -5.17
N VAL A 63 -21.98 -7.59 -4.01
CA VAL A 63 -21.03 -7.77 -2.92
C VAL A 63 -21.79 -8.06 -1.64
N GLU A 64 -21.46 -9.15 -0.97
CA GLU A 64 -21.98 -9.53 0.34
C GLU A 64 -20.83 -9.71 1.31
N SER A 65 -20.71 -8.80 2.30
CA SER A 65 -19.61 -8.80 3.26
C SER A 65 -19.94 -9.64 4.48
N GLY A 66 -19.02 -10.54 4.85
CA GLY A 66 -18.95 -11.22 6.14
C GLY A 66 -18.07 -10.46 7.14
N PRO A 67 -17.67 -11.08 8.25
CA PRO A 67 -16.83 -10.44 9.28
C PRO A 67 -15.39 -10.19 8.84
N ALA A 68 -14.80 -11.11 8.08
CA ALA A 68 -13.42 -11.05 7.58
C ALA A 68 -13.29 -11.69 6.18
N ASP A 69 -14.38 -11.73 5.44
CA ASP A 69 -14.49 -12.34 4.12
C ASP A 69 -15.56 -11.60 3.29
N VAL A 70 -15.60 -11.86 2.00
CA VAL A 70 -16.60 -11.28 1.11
C VAL A 70 -16.93 -12.24 -0.02
N LEU A 71 -18.22 -12.35 -0.32
CA LEU A 71 -18.71 -12.97 -1.55
C LEU A 71 -18.87 -11.88 -2.62
N VAL A 72 -18.22 -12.06 -3.74
CA VAL A 72 -18.28 -11.16 -4.90
C VAL A 72 -18.88 -11.94 -6.07
N GLU A 73 -20.12 -11.63 -6.41
CA GLU A 73 -20.78 -12.15 -7.61
C GLU A 73 -20.54 -11.18 -8.78
N GLY A 74 -19.53 -11.47 -9.59
CA GLY A 74 -19.27 -10.72 -10.81
C GLY A 74 -20.31 -11.00 -11.88
N LEU A 75 -20.79 -9.96 -12.54
CA LEU A 75 -21.90 -10.07 -13.50
C LEU A 75 -21.44 -10.51 -14.90
N GLY A 76 -20.12 -10.43 -15.18
CA GLY A 76 -19.57 -10.68 -16.52
C GLY A 76 -19.86 -9.56 -17.53
N HIS A 77 -20.39 -8.43 -17.09
CA HIS A 77 -20.63 -7.23 -17.88
C HIS A 77 -20.68 -5.99 -16.99
N PHE A 78 -20.41 -4.84 -17.57
CA PHE A 78 -20.60 -3.56 -16.89
C PHE A 78 -22.07 -3.14 -16.92
N ARG A 79 -22.55 -2.58 -15.83
CA ARG A 79 -23.91 -2.03 -15.73
C ARG A 79 -23.90 -0.51 -15.97
N PRO A 80 -25.06 0.11 -16.24
CA PRO A 80 -25.18 1.57 -16.24
C PRO A 80 -24.78 2.14 -14.88
N VAL A 81 -23.91 3.15 -14.90
CA VAL A 81 -23.42 3.83 -13.70
C VAL A 81 -24.19 5.13 -13.51
N PHE A 82 -24.78 5.29 -12.35
CA PHE A 82 -25.54 6.49 -11.98
C PHE A 82 -24.82 7.23 -10.85
N GLY A 83 -24.46 8.50 -11.10
CA GLY A 83 -23.71 9.32 -10.16
C GLY A 83 -22.20 8.99 -10.13
N PRO A 84 -21.45 9.72 -9.30
CA PRO A 84 -20.00 9.55 -9.23
C PRO A 84 -19.61 8.25 -8.51
N VAL A 85 -18.43 7.72 -8.86
CA VAL A 85 -17.76 6.62 -8.17
C VAL A 85 -16.88 7.22 -7.08
N ASP A 86 -17.22 7.01 -5.81
CA ASP A 86 -16.45 7.52 -4.68
C ASP A 86 -15.27 6.58 -4.36
N CYS A 87 -14.06 7.06 -4.62
CA CYS A 87 -12.82 6.35 -4.31
C CYS A 87 -12.31 6.64 -2.90
N CYS A 88 -13.01 7.39 -2.08
CA CYS A 88 -12.57 7.87 -0.77
C CYS A 88 -11.18 8.53 -0.87
N GLU A 89 -10.16 7.97 -0.23
CA GLU A 89 -8.76 8.41 -0.34
C GLU A 89 -7.87 7.37 -1.04
N SER A 90 -8.47 6.32 -1.61
CA SER A 90 -7.77 5.17 -2.18
C SER A 90 -7.22 5.43 -3.59
N GLY A 91 -5.91 5.62 -3.68
CA GLY A 91 -5.22 5.73 -4.98
C GLY A 91 -5.28 4.44 -5.80
N SER A 92 -5.32 3.28 -5.15
CA SER A 92 -5.48 1.99 -5.84
C SER A 92 -6.86 1.87 -6.48
N THR A 93 -7.92 2.19 -5.73
CA THR A 93 -9.29 2.18 -6.25
C THR A 93 -9.41 3.09 -7.48
N LEU A 94 -8.99 4.35 -7.37
CA LEU A 94 -9.07 5.30 -8.48
C LEU A 94 -8.29 4.80 -9.71
N ARG A 95 -7.00 4.50 -9.54
CA ARG A 95 -6.12 4.18 -10.68
C ARG A 95 -6.43 2.83 -11.33
N PHE A 96 -6.93 1.87 -10.57
CA PHE A 96 -7.34 0.58 -11.15
C PHE A 96 -8.65 0.69 -11.92
N LEU A 97 -9.56 1.57 -11.49
CA LEU A 97 -10.87 1.72 -12.11
C LEU A 97 -10.90 2.64 -13.32
N ILE A 98 -9.97 3.60 -13.45
CA ILE A 98 -9.95 4.50 -14.63
C ILE A 98 -9.95 3.74 -15.96
N PRO A 99 -9.03 2.78 -16.23
CA PRO A 99 -9.07 2.02 -17.48
C PRO A 99 -10.30 1.12 -17.61
N LEU A 100 -10.77 0.54 -16.51
CA LEU A 100 -12.00 -0.28 -16.51
C LEU A 100 -13.25 0.53 -16.83
N ALA A 101 -13.33 1.78 -16.36
CA ALA A 101 -14.42 2.70 -16.71
C ALA A 101 -14.52 2.92 -18.23
N SER A 102 -13.40 2.96 -18.92
CA SER A 102 -13.35 3.11 -20.38
C SER A 102 -13.77 1.85 -21.15
N LEU A 103 -14.04 0.73 -20.48
CA LEU A 103 -14.67 -0.45 -21.09
C LEU A 103 -16.21 -0.37 -21.04
N THR A 104 -16.77 0.55 -20.28
CA THR A 104 -18.22 0.69 -20.12
C THR A 104 -18.90 1.39 -21.29
N GLY A 105 -18.15 2.14 -22.09
CA GLY A 105 -18.68 3.04 -23.13
C GLY A 105 -19.43 4.26 -22.58
N GLN A 106 -19.40 4.51 -21.26
CA GLN A 106 -20.08 5.60 -20.57
C GLN A 106 -19.11 6.71 -20.20
N SER A 107 -19.65 7.88 -19.83
CA SER A 107 -18.90 8.91 -19.12
C SER A 107 -18.97 8.61 -17.62
N ILE A 108 -17.84 8.36 -17.00
CA ILE A 108 -17.74 8.01 -15.57
C ILE A 108 -16.99 9.13 -14.86
N THR A 109 -17.57 9.63 -13.78
CA THR A 109 -16.95 10.62 -12.89
C THR A 109 -16.52 9.94 -11.60
N PHE A 110 -15.25 10.12 -11.24
CA PHE A 110 -14.69 9.71 -9.96
C PHE A 110 -14.59 10.90 -9.03
N VAL A 111 -14.87 10.66 -7.75
CA VAL A 111 -14.67 11.62 -6.66
C VAL A 111 -13.79 11.00 -5.58
N GLY A 112 -13.18 11.85 -4.79
CA GLY A 112 -12.32 11.42 -3.69
C GLY A 112 -12.21 12.47 -2.62
N ARG A 113 -11.52 12.13 -1.53
CA ARG A 113 -11.30 12.96 -0.35
C ARG A 113 -9.80 13.13 -0.09
N GLY A 114 -9.48 14.00 0.87
CA GLY A 114 -8.09 14.31 1.19
C GLY A 114 -7.35 14.78 -0.06
N ARG A 115 -6.12 14.33 -0.24
CA ARG A 115 -5.29 14.68 -1.39
C ARG A 115 -5.51 13.83 -2.65
N LEU A 116 -6.48 12.89 -2.66
CA LEU A 116 -6.61 11.93 -3.76
C LEU A 116 -6.75 12.61 -5.13
N MET A 117 -7.61 13.63 -5.22
CA MET A 117 -7.86 14.35 -6.47
C MET A 117 -6.78 15.38 -6.83
N GLU A 118 -5.81 15.62 -5.94
CA GLU A 118 -4.63 16.45 -6.21
C GLU A 118 -3.43 15.62 -6.70
N ARG A 119 -3.47 14.30 -6.46
CA ARG A 119 -2.38 13.39 -6.86
C ARG A 119 -2.32 13.32 -8.38
N PRO A 120 -1.10 13.37 -8.99
CA PRO A 120 -0.97 13.43 -10.44
C PRO A 120 -1.53 12.17 -11.12
N GLN A 121 -2.29 12.41 -12.19
CA GLN A 121 -2.83 11.37 -13.09
C GLN A 121 -2.28 11.54 -14.52
N SER A 122 -1.19 12.28 -14.68
CA SER A 122 -0.61 12.65 -15.97
C SER A 122 -0.30 11.45 -16.89
N VAL A 123 -0.01 10.28 -16.32
CA VAL A 123 0.21 9.04 -17.08
C VAL A 123 -1.06 8.66 -17.85
N TYR A 124 -2.22 8.63 -17.20
CA TYR A 124 -3.48 8.34 -17.87
C TYR A 124 -3.95 9.51 -18.75
N GLU A 125 -3.76 10.75 -18.33
CA GLU A 125 -4.10 11.92 -19.13
C GLU A 125 -3.42 11.87 -20.50
N THR A 126 -2.12 11.56 -20.53
CA THR A 126 -1.35 11.41 -21.76
C THR A 126 -1.89 10.26 -22.62
N LEU A 127 -2.10 9.09 -22.03
CA LEU A 127 -2.62 7.91 -22.71
C LEU A 127 -4.00 8.16 -23.32
N TYR A 128 -4.91 8.79 -22.57
CA TYR A 128 -6.25 9.11 -23.06
C TYR A 128 -6.23 10.11 -24.19
N ARG A 129 -5.36 11.13 -24.12
CA ARG A 129 -5.15 12.09 -25.20
C ARG A 129 -4.63 11.42 -26.48
N GLU A 130 -3.68 10.49 -26.38
CA GLU A 130 -3.13 9.74 -27.50
C GLU A 130 -4.19 8.86 -28.20
N GLN A 131 -5.13 8.32 -27.44
CA GLN A 131 -6.26 7.55 -27.96
C GLN A 131 -7.47 8.39 -28.36
N ASN A 132 -7.41 9.72 -28.24
CA ASN A 132 -8.52 10.66 -28.45
C ASN A 132 -9.74 10.34 -27.57
N LEU A 133 -9.49 9.99 -26.30
CA LEU A 133 -10.51 9.75 -25.28
C LEU A 133 -10.62 10.99 -24.37
N HIS A 134 -11.78 11.15 -23.76
CA HIS A 134 -11.99 12.24 -22.80
C HIS A 134 -11.35 11.91 -21.44
N PHE A 135 -10.57 12.86 -20.94
CA PHE A 135 -9.97 12.84 -19.60
C PHE A 135 -9.96 14.26 -19.03
N GLU A 136 -10.68 14.50 -17.96
CA GLU A 136 -10.75 15.81 -17.31
C GLU A 136 -10.60 15.64 -15.80
N GLN A 137 -9.57 16.26 -15.25
CA GLN A 137 -9.34 16.33 -13.80
C GLN A 137 -9.49 17.80 -13.38
N ALA A 138 -10.66 18.15 -12.84
CA ALA A 138 -11.00 19.51 -12.44
C ALA A 138 -11.98 19.51 -11.26
N ASN A 139 -11.97 20.59 -10.47
CA ASN A 139 -12.93 20.83 -9.39
C ASN A 139 -13.05 19.67 -8.38
N GLY A 140 -11.93 18.98 -8.08
CA GLY A 140 -11.92 17.86 -7.14
C GLY A 140 -12.57 16.57 -7.68
N GLN A 141 -12.74 16.48 -8.98
CA GLN A 141 -13.31 15.32 -9.68
C GLN A 141 -12.42 14.91 -10.85
N LEU A 142 -12.57 13.66 -11.29
CA LEU A 142 -11.94 13.14 -12.49
C LEU A 142 -13.00 12.47 -13.34
N THR A 143 -13.19 12.93 -14.57
CA THR A 143 -14.15 12.36 -15.52
C THR A 143 -13.43 11.75 -16.70
N VAL A 144 -13.79 10.52 -17.05
CA VAL A 144 -13.29 9.80 -18.22
C VAL A 144 -14.46 9.35 -19.08
N ALA A 145 -14.26 9.38 -20.43
CA ALA A 145 -15.23 8.85 -21.36
C ALA A 145 -14.54 8.35 -22.64
N GLY A 146 -15.20 7.44 -23.33
CA GLY A 146 -14.70 6.78 -24.53
C GLY A 146 -14.24 5.36 -24.25
N SER A 147 -13.94 4.62 -25.32
CA SER A 147 -13.57 3.20 -25.22
C SER A 147 -12.09 3.00 -25.52
N LEU A 148 -11.37 2.40 -24.57
CA LEU A 148 -10.00 1.96 -24.80
C LEU A 148 -9.93 0.99 -25.98
N ARG A 149 -8.83 1.06 -26.73
CA ARG A 149 -8.54 0.17 -27.85
C ARG A 149 -7.30 -0.65 -27.55
N SER A 150 -7.29 -1.91 -27.99
CA SER A 150 -6.07 -2.73 -27.98
C SER A 150 -4.96 -2.13 -28.84
N GLY A 151 -3.72 -2.47 -28.57
CA GLY A 151 -2.53 -2.00 -29.29
C GLY A 151 -1.36 -1.64 -28.39
N GLU A 152 -0.50 -0.74 -28.87
CA GLU A 152 0.73 -0.35 -28.20
C GLU A 152 0.47 0.78 -27.18
N TYR A 153 1.02 0.64 -25.99
CA TYR A 153 0.95 1.60 -24.90
C TYR A 153 2.36 1.89 -24.38
N THR A 154 2.68 3.14 -24.16
CA THR A 154 3.97 3.54 -23.57
C THR A 154 3.73 4.32 -22.29
N LEU A 155 4.35 3.88 -21.18
CA LEU A 155 4.20 4.49 -19.86
C LEU A 155 5.55 4.65 -19.17
N ALA A 156 5.69 5.73 -18.37
CA ALA A 156 6.82 5.88 -17.46
C ALA A 156 6.77 4.80 -16.36
N GLY A 157 7.84 4.02 -16.20
CA GLY A 157 7.92 2.93 -15.25
C GLY A 157 8.15 3.37 -13.79
N ASN A 158 8.50 4.63 -13.56
CA ASN A 158 8.93 5.16 -12.26
C ASN A 158 7.92 6.09 -11.56
N VAL A 159 6.73 6.31 -12.13
CA VAL A 159 5.73 7.17 -11.49
C VAL A 159 4.91 6.41 -10.43
N SER A 160 4.23 5.36 -10.85
CA SER A 160 3.51 4.44 -9.96
C SER A 160 3.09 3.17 -10.71
N SER A 161 3.38 2.01 -10.12
CA SER A 161 2.91 0.72 -10.63
C SER A 161 1.38 0.57 -10.68
N GLN A 162 0.63 1.46 -9.99
CA GLN A 162 -0.83 1.45 -10.01
C GLN A 162 -1.39 1.79 -11.41
N PHE A 163 -0.70 2.61 -12.21
CA PHE A 163 -1.11 2.88 -13.60
C PHE A 163 -0.97 1.64 -14.47
N ILE A 164 0.13 0.92 -14.32
CA ILE A 164 0.39 -0.33 -15.05
C ILE A 164 -0.64 -1.38 -14.62
N SER A 165 -0.86 -1.54 -13.31
CA SER A 165 -1.84 -2.49 -12.77
C SER A 165 -3.27 -2.20 -13.24
N GLY A 166 -3.67 -0.93 -13.33
CA GLY A 166 -4.99 -0.56 -13.85
C GLY A 166 -5.19 -0.98 -15.31
N LEU A 167 -4.17 -0.78 -16.16
CA LEU A 167 -4.21 -1.25 -17.54
C LEU A 167 -4.22 -2.79 -17.61
N LEU A 168 -3.46 -3.46 -16.77
CA LEU A 168 -3.46 -4.93 -16.71
C LEU A 168 -4.86 -5.49 -16.41
N PHE A 169 -5.67 -4.83 -15.57
CA PHE A 169 -7.05 -5.28 -15.34
C PHE A 169 -7.95 -5.11 -16.57
N ALA A 170 -7.74 -4.06 -17.37
CA ALA A 170 -8.63 -3.69 -18.46
C ALA A 170 -8.26 -4.33 -19.81
N LEU A 171 -6.97 -4.32 -20.17
CA LEU A 171 -6.51 -4.70 -21.51
C LEU A 171 -6.83 -6.15 -21.90
N PRO A 172 -6.77 -7.16 -21.01
CA PRO A 172 -7.13 -8.53 -21.36
C PRO A 172 -8.58 -8.70 -21.80
N LEU A 173 -9.47 -7.78 -21.42
CA LEU A 173 -10.90 -7.80 -21.75
C LEU A 173 -11.18 -7.23 -23.14
N LEU A 174 -10.21 -6.56 -23.77
CA LEU A 174 -10.33 -6.05 -25.15
C LEU A 174 -10.22 -7.19 -26.14
N ALA A 175 -10.81 -7.03 -27.34
CA ALA A 175 -10.83 -8.08 -28.35
C ALA A 175 -9.45 -8.41 -28.94
N GLY A 176 -8.57 -7.43 -29.04
CA GLY A 176 -7.22 -7.60 -29.61
C GLY A 176 -6.13 -7.56 -28.56
N ASP A 177 -4.95 -8.03 -28.91
CA ASP A 177 -3.76 -8.03 -28.06
C ASP A 177 -3.25 -6.60 -27.80
N SER A 178 -2.60 -6.43 -26.66
CA SER A 178 -1.97 -5.16 -26.29
C SER A 178 -0.54 -5.38 -25.80
N THR A 179 0.31 -4.37 -26.00
CA THR A 179 1.69 -4.34 -25.53
C THR A 179 1.91 -3.10 -24.66
N LEU A 180 2.47 -3.29 -23.49
CA LEU A 180 2.90 -2.19 -22.62
C LEU A 180 4.41 -2.04 -22.67
N HIS A 181 4.89 -0.91 -23.16
CA HIS A 181 6.29 -0.49 -23.13
C HIS A 181 6.54 0.41 -21.94
N LEU A 182 7.34 -0.03 -20.99
CA LEU A 182 7.68 0.73 -19.80
C LEU A 182 9.01 1.46 -20.01
N ILE A 183 8.97 2.79 -19.90
CA ILE A 183 10.18 3.62 -19.97
C ILE A 183 10.95 3.46 -18.66
N PRO A 184 12.21 3.00 -18.69
CA PRO A 184 13.04 2.84 -17.49
C PRO A 184 13.30 4.15 -16.73
N PRO A 185 13.58 4.06 -15.40
CA PRO A 185 13.62 2.84 -14.61
C PRO A 185 12.23 2.29 -14.32
N VAL A 186 12.08 0.95 -14.28
CA VAL A 186 10.83 0.29 -13.87
C VAL A 186 10.92 0.01 -12.38
N GLU A 187 10.16 0.78 -11.61
CA GLU A 187 10.13 0.69 -10.16
C GLU A 187 8.84 0.01 -9.66
N SER A 188 8.88 -0.55 -8.45
CA SER A 188 7.77 -1.33 -7.88
C SER A 188 7.32 -2.49 -8.78
N ARG A 189 8.26 -3.17 -9.40
CA ARG A 189 8.00 -4.34 -10.26
C ARG A 189 7.24 -5.43 -9.50
N SER A 190 7.51 -5.61 -8.22
CA SER A 190 6.78 -6.51 -7.33
C SER A 190 5.26 -6.30 -7.37
N TYR A 191 4.79 -5.04 -7.39
CA TYR A 191 3.35 -4.74 -7.47
C TYR A 191 2.74 -5.05 -8.85
N ILE A 192 3.54 -5.00 -9.93
CA ILE A 192 3.12 -5.47 -11.25
C ILE A 192 2.96 -6.99 -11.21
N GLU A 193 3.95 -7.70 -10.64
CA GLU A 193 3.91 -9.16 -10.51
C GLU A 193 2.75 -9.63 -9.59
N MET A 194 2.47 -8.92 -8.51
CA MET A 194 1.29 -9.18 -7.67
C MET A 194 -0.01 -9.07 -8.48
N THR A 195 -0.10 -8.10 -9.40
CA THR A 195 -1.27 -7.96 -10.28
C THR A 195 -1.37 -9.12 -11.26
N ARG A 196 -0.27 -9.46 -11.91
CA ARG A 196 -0.20 -10.59 -12.84
C ARG A 196 -0.51 -11.92 -12.17
N ALA A 197 0.01 -12.15 -10.96
CA ALA A 197 -0.27 -13.36 -10.20
C ALA A 197 -1.74 -13.45 -9.76
N ALA A 198 -2.33 -12.34 -9.29
CA ALA A 198 -3.75 -12.30 -9.00
C ALA A 198 -4.58 -12.60 -10.24
N GLN A 199 -4.29 -11.97 -11.38
CA GLN A 199 -4.95 -12.23 -12.65
C GLN A 199 -4.81 -13.70 -13.09
N ALA A 200 -3.61 -14.27 -13.01
CA ALA A 200 -3.35 -15.67 -13.35
C ALA A 200 -4.17 -16.63 -12.48
N ALA A 201 -4.32 -16.31 -11.19
CA ALA A 201 -5.21 -17.04 -10.31
C ALA A 201 -6.66 -17.04 -10.79
N PHE A 202 -7.13 -15.96 -11.40
CA PHE A 202 -8.46 -15.83 -11.99
C PHE A 202 -8.53 -16.14 -13.49
N GLY A 203 -7.50 -16.83 -14.06
CA GLY A 203 -7.49 -17.32 -15.42
C GLY A 203 -7.05 -16.34 -16.49
N VAL A 204 -6.55 -15.16 -16.14
CA VAL A 204 -6.07 -14.12 -17.06
C VAL A 204 -4.55 -14.05 -17.01
N THR A 205 -3.88 -14.05 -18.15
CA THR A 205 -2.42 -14.09 -18.26
C THR A 205 -1.84 -12.93 -19.07
N SER A 206 -0.63 -12.57 -18.73
CA SER A 206 0.24 -11.68 -19.47
C SER A 206 1.67 -12.16 -19.34
N HIS A 207 2.56 -11.78 -20.21
CA HIS A 207 3.95 -12.22 -20.15
C HIS A 207 4.93 -11.13 -20.56
N TRP A 208 6.08 -11.11 -19.91
CA TRP A 208 7.18 -10.24 -20.28
C TRP A 208 7.83 -10.74 -21.59
N LEU A 209 7.99 -9.85 -22.56
CA LEU A 209 8.79 -10.10 -23.76
C LEU A 209 10.28 -9.80 -23.47
N ASP A 210 10.52 -8.80 -22.65
CA ASP A 210 11.83 -8.38 -22.14
C ASP A 210 11.65 -7.68 -20.77
N ASP A 211 12.68 -7.04 -20.24
CA ASP A 211 12.64 -6.40 -18.91
C ASP A 211 11.68 -5.20 -18.81
N THR A 212 11.23 -4.65 -19.92
CA THR A 212 10.43 -3.43 -20.00
C THR A 212 9.16 -3.56 -20.79
N THR A 213 8.94 -4.70 -21.46
CA THR A 213 7.82 -4.88 -22.39
C THR A 213 6.93 -6.03 -21.94
N LEU A 214 5.65 -5.72 -21.65
CA LEU A 214 4.62 -6.70 -21.32
C LEU A 214 3.69 -6.92 -22.52
N CYS A 215 3.50 -8.18 -22.91
CA CYS A 215 2.46 -8.61 -23.83
C CYS A 215 1.22 -9.06 -23.05
N ILE A 216 0.05 -8.57 -23.47
CA ILE A 216 -1.25 -8.84 -22.87
C ILE A 216 -2.16 -9.36 -23.97
N PRO A 217 -2.37 -10.69 -24.10
CA PRO A 217 -3.35 -11.24 -25.03
C PRO A 217 -4.75 -10.70 -24.72
N GLY A 218 -5.49 -10.33 -25.75
CA GLY A 218 -6.87 -9.90 -25.66
C GLY A 218 -7.87 -11.05 -25.64
N GLY A 219 -9.17 -10.72 -25.55
CA GLY A 219 -10.26 -11.69 -25.59
C GLY A 219 -10.30 -12.63 -24.39
N GLN A 220 -9.57 -12.35 -23.33
CA GLN A 220 -9.54 -13.15 -22.10
C GLN A 220 -10.75 -12.89 -21.21
N GLN A 221 -11.04 -13.81 -20.33
CA GLN A 221 -12.13 -13.71 -19.36
C GLN A 221 -11.63 -14.09 -17.98
N TYR A 222 -12.04 -13.32 -16.96
CA TYR A 222 -11.82 -13.71 -15.58
C TYR A 222 -12.79 -14.81 -15.17
N HIS A 223 -12.31 -15.78 -14.40
CA HIS A 223 -13.10 -16.89 -13.88
C HIS A 223 -13.25 -16.79 -12.37
N PRO A 224 -14.46 -17.04 -11.82
CA PRO A 224 -14.67 -16.97 -10.38
C PRO A 224 -13.91 -18.06 -9.65
N ARG A 225 -13.44 -17.75 -8.45
CA ARG A 225 -12.75 -18.70 -7.59
C ARG A 225 -12.73 -18.26 -6.13
N ASP A 226 -12.44 -19.17 -5.23
CA ASP A 226 -12.09 -18.86 -3.85
C ASP A 226 -10.64 -18.38 -3.79
N TYR A 227 -10.39 -17.33 -3.01
CA TYR A 227 -9.07 -16.71 -2.87
C TYR A 227 -8.82 -16.29 -1.43
N ILE A 228 -7.70 -16.73 -0.86
CA ILE A 228 -7.29 -16.35 0.49
C ILE A 228 -6.22 -15.27 0.36
N VAL A 229 -6.47 -14.10 0.99
CA VAL A 229 -5.52 -12.99 1.01
C VAL A 229 -4.41 -13.30 2.00
N GLU A 230 -3.15 -13.26 1.57
CA GLU A 230 -1.98 -13.43 2.47
C GLU A 230 -1.78 -12.22 3.40
N GLY A 231 -0.99 -12.42 4.47
CA GLY A 231 -0.64 -11.35 5.39
C GLY A 231 0.18 -10.25 4.73
N ASP A 232 0.01 -9.03 5.22
CA ASP A 232 0.58 -7.79 4.68
C ASP A 232 1.98 -7.54 5.22
N TYR A 233 3.01 -7.72 4.39
CA TYR A 233 4.40 -7.40 4.75
C TYR A 233 4.63 -5.90 4.96
N SER A 234 3.87 -5.06 4.26
CA SER A 234 3.97 -3.61 4.38
C SER A 234 3.50 -3.11 5.75
N GLN A 235 2.43 -3.72 6.27
CA GLN A 235 1.92 -3.43 7.62
C GLN A 235 2.74 -4.15 8.69
N ALA A 236 3.13 -5.39 8.45
CA ALA A 236 3.97 -6.16 9.35
C ALA A 236 5.34 -5.52 9.60
N ALA A 237 5.85 -4.71 8.66
CA ALA A 237 7.14 -4.02 8.79
C ALA A 237 7.22 -3.14 10.05
N PHE A 238 6.11 -2.51 10.46
CA PHE A 238 6.06 -1.71 11.69
C PHE A 238 6.36 -2.56 12.94
N LEU A 239 5.74 -3.73 13.00
CA LEU A 239 5.93 -4.68 14.11
C LEU A 239 7.27 -5.42 14.02
N ALA A 240 7.77 -5.66 12.80
CA ALA A 240 9.08 -6.24 12.57
C ALA A 240 10.21 -5.31 13.05
N VAL A 241 10.11 -4.00 12.78
CA VAL A 241 11.04 -2.99 13.31
C VAL A 241 10.96 -2.92 14.82
N LEU A 242 9.76 -2.89 15.39
CA LEU A 242 9.58 -2.92 16.86
C LEU A 242 10.20 -4.18 17.46
N GLY A 243 9.97 -5.35 16.84
CA GLY A 243 10.53 -6.63 17.27
C GLY A 243 12.06 -6.67 17.20
N ALA A 244 12.65 -6.13 16.15
CA ALA A 244 14.11 -6.06 15.97
C ALA A 244 14.79 -5.22 17.07
N VAL A 245 14.12 -4.13 17.51
CA VAL A 245 14.66 -3.22 18.53
C VAL A 245 14.44 -3.74 19.97
N LYS A 246 13.26 -4.30 20.24
CA LYS A 246 12.85 -4.70 21.60
C LYS A 246 13.05 -6.18 21.89
N GLY A 247 13.00 -7.06 20.89
CA GLY A 247 12.93 -8.51 21.07
C GLY A 247 11.59 -8.96 21.66
N GLY A 248 11.47 -10.28 21.85
CA GLY A 248 10.30 -10.87 22.52
C GLY A 248 8.98 -10.80 21.74
N ILE A 249 8.98 -10.41 20.48
CA ILE A 249 7.80 -10.34 19.62
C ILE A 249 7.82 -11.53 18.66
N THR A 250 6.67 -12.22 18.56
CA THR A 250 6.41 -13.24 17.53
C THR A 250 5.38 -12.70 16.54
N LEU A 251 5.76 -12.55 15.28
CA LEU A 251 4.91 -12.04 14.21
C LEU A 251 4.42 -13.19 13.35
N THR A 252 3.10 -13.39 13.32
CA THR A 252 2.45 -14.48 12.61
C THR A 252 1.72 -14.00 11.34
N GLY A 253 1.16 -14.92 10.55
CA GLY A 253 0.32 -14.61 9.39
C GLY A 253 1.09 -14.26 8.11
N LEU A 254 2.42 -14.28 8.11
CA LEU A 254 3.24 -13.94 6.97
C LEU A 254 3.69 -15.18 6.19
N ALA A 255 3.37 -15.25 4.91
CA ALA A 255 3.84 -16.29 4.01
C ALA A 255 5.38 -16.26 3.90
N ALA A 256 6.00 -17.45 3.80
CA ALA A 256 7.45 -17.53 3.63
C ALA A 256 7.88 -17.11 2.22
N GLU A 257 7.08 -17.49 1.24
CA GLU A 257 7.24 -17.10 -0.16
C GLU A 257 6.12 -16.14 -0.52
N THR A 258 6.47 -14.97 -1.05
CA THR A 258 5.52 -13.92 -1.41
C THR A 258 6.07 -13.06 -2.53
N LEU A 259 5.18 -12.47 -3.31
CA LEU A 259 5.50 -11.46 -4.32
C LEU A 259 5.48 -10.03 -3.76
N GLN A 260 5.15 -9.85 -2.47
CA GLN A 260 5.12 -8.53 -1.85
C GLN A 260 6.55 -7.98 -1.73
N GLY A 261 6.85 -6.87 -2.45
CA GLY A 261 8.17 -6.23 -2.42
C GLY A 261 8.58 -5.78 -1.02
N ASP A 262 7.60 -5.45 -0.18
CA ASP A 262 7.83 -5.03 1.21
C ASP A 262 8.35 -6.17 2.12
N ALA A 263 8.37 -7.42 1.64
CA ALA A 263 9.09 -8.52 2.31
C ALA A 263 10.62 -8.23 2.42
N ALA A 264 11.13 -7.29 1.62
CA ALA A 264 12.49 -6.74 1.73
C ALA A 264 12.81 -6.22 3.14
N ILE A 265 11.81 -5.89 3.96
CA ILE A 265 12.02 -5.51 5.36
C ILE A 265 12.84 -6.54 6.13
N LEU A 266 12.64 -7.84 5.87
CA LEU A 266 13.37 -8.90 6.56
C LEU A 266 14.85 -8.92 6.19
N ASP A 267 15.18 -8.66 4.92
CA ASP A 267 16.58 -8.55 4.48
C ASP A 267 17.22 -7.27 5.03
N ILE A 268 16.51 -6.14 4.96
CA ILE A 268 16.97 -4.88 5.53
C ILE A 268 17.30 -5.04 7.02
N LEU A 269 16.41 -5.65 7.80
CA LEU A 269 16.62 -5.89 9.23
C LEU A 269 17.83 -6.82 9.48
N ARG A 270 18.03 -7.88 8.68
CA ARG A 270 19.23 -8.73 8.79
C ARG A 270 20.51 -7.93 8.54
N ARG A 271 20.53 -7.10 7.49
CA ARG A 271 21.67 -6.23 7.19
C ARG A 271 21.94 -5.22 8.30
N CYS A 272 20.88 -4.75 9.00
CA CYS A 272 21.05 -3.92 10.20
C CYS A 272 21.56 -4.70 11.43
N GLY A 273 21.68 -6.02 11.37
CA GLY A 273 22.13 -6.84 12.50
C GLY A 273 21.02 -7.41 13.36
N ALA A 274 19.73 -7.27 12.96
CA ALA A 274 18.61 -7.82 13.70
C ALA A 274 18.65 -9.36 13.73
N LYS A 275 18.26 -9.91 14.87
CA LYS A 275 18.15 -11.35 15.10
C LYS A 275 16.69 -11.76 15.10
N PHE A 276 16.32 -12.64 14.20
CA PHE A 276 15.01 -13.27 14.16
C PHE A 276 15.07 -14.62 13.43
N THR A 277 14.19 -15.51 13.84
CA THR A 277 14.08 -16.86 13.27
C THR A 277 12.66 -17.12 12.83
N ARG A 278 12.48 -17.72 11.65
CA ARG A 278 11.19 -18.23 11.20
C ARG A 278 10.99 -19.62 11.81
N THR A 279 9.90 -19.77 12.55
CA THR A 279 9.45 -21.01 13.17
C THR A 279 8.03 -21.34 12.72
N GLU A 280 7.48 -22.46 13.16
CA GLU A 280 6.05 -22.79 12.97
C GLU A 280 5.13 -21.74 13.63
N ALA A 281 5.57 -21.13 14.74
CA ALA A 281 4.82 -20.08 15.42
C ALA A 281 4.88 -18.73 14.71
N GLY A 282 5.74 -18.54 13.72
CA GLY A 282 5.93 -17.27 12.99
C GLY A 282 7.37 -16.77 13.02
N LEU A 283 7.57 -15.46 12.83
CA LEU A 283 8.86 -14.79 12.93
C LEU A 283 9.08 -14.37 14.38
N VAL A 284 10.05 -15.00 15.05
CA VAL A 284 10.42 -14.72 16.44
C VAL A 284 11.61 -13.78 16.47
N PHE A 285 11.43 -12.59 17.05
CA PHE A 285 12.45 -11.57 17.13
C PHE A 285 13.17 -11.60 18.49
N GLU A 286 14.49 -11.45 18.43
CA GLU A 286 15.36 -11.28 19.58
C GLU A 286 15.98 -9.88 19.57
N GLN A 287 16.18 -9.29 20.72
CA GLN A 287 16.86 -8.00 20.81
C GLN A 287 18.34 -8.13 20.38
N ALA A 288 18.78 -7.22 19.54
CA ALA A 288 20.17 -7.16 19.09
C ALA A 288 20.59 -5.70 18.88
N PRO A 289 21.90 -5.38 18.96
CA PRO A 289 22.43 -4.10 18.51
C PRO A 289 22.21 -3.94 17.01
N LEU A 290 21.65 -2.80 16.59
CA LEU A 290 21.37 -2.50 15.21
C LEU A 290 22.30 -1.41 14.71
N HIS A 291 22.71 -1.50 13.43
CA HIS A 291 23.58 -0.49 12.78
C HIS A 291 22.96 -0.01 11.48
N GLY A 292 23.31 1.22 11.10
CA GLY A 292 22.83 1.86 9.88
C GLY A 292 23.31 1.15 8.61
N VAL A 293 22.50 1.18 7.58
CA VAL A 293 22.76 0.55 6.27
C VAL A 293 22.29 1.44 5.12
N ASP A 294 22.76 1.14 3.93
CA ASP A 294 22.24 1.73 2.68
C ASP A 294 21.02 0.92 2.21
N ILE A 295 19.91 1.60 1.91
CA ILE A 295 18.61 1.00 1.56
C ILE A 295 18.13 1.58 0.25
N ASP A 296 17.68 0.72 -0.66
CA ASP A 296 17.02 1.11 -1.90
C ASP A 296 15.50 0.92 -1.77
N LEU A 297 14.72 1.99 -1.98
CA LEU A 297 13.25 1.97 -1.93
C LEU A 297 12.58 1.77 -3.28
N ALA A 298 13.32 1.54 -4.36
CA ALA A 298 12.75 1.42 -5.70
C ALA A 298 11.61 0.39 -5.78
N ASP A 299 11.71 -0.75 -5.08
CA ASP A 299 10.68 -1.81 -5.07
C ASP A 299 9.82 -1.88 -3.81
N CYS A 300 10.17 -1.15 -2.74
CA CYS A 300 9.47 -1.18 -1.46
C CYS A 300 9.21 0.22 -0.86
N PRO A 301 8.63 1.17 -1.64
CA PRO A 301 8.50 2.57 -1.23
C PRO A 301 7.66 2.74 0.05
N ASP A 302 6.76 1.82 0.31
CA ASP A 302 5.85 1.89 1.45
C ASP A 302 6.56 1.61 2.79
N LEU A 303 7.76 1.08 2.78
CA LEU A 303 8.62 0.93 3.97
C LEU A 303 9.29 2.24 4.41
N GLY A 304 9.36 3.26 3.54
CA GLY A 304 10.11 4.51 3.79
C GLY A 304 9.91 5.10 5.20
N PRO A 305 8.68 5.40 5.63
CA PRO A 305 8.43 6.00 6.94
C PRO A 305 8.97 5.20 8.12
N VAL A 306 8.74 3.89 8.18
CA VAL A 306 9.21 3.05 9.28
C VAL A 306 10.74 2.84 9.23
N LEU A 307 11.34 2.88 8.04
CA LEU A 307 12.79 2.79 7.88
C LEU A 307 13.51 4.07 8.33
N MET A 308 12.88 5.24 8.23
CA MET A 308 13.40 6.46 8.85
C MET A 308 13.43 6.35 10.38
N VAL A 309 12.39 5.74 10.97
CA VAL A 309 12.38 5.44 12.40
C VAL A 309 13.47 4.42 12.76
N LEU A 310 13.59 3.33 12.00
CA LEU A 310 14.67 2.33 12.18
C LEU A 310 16.05 2.99 12.17
N GLY A 311 16.31 3.89 11.22
CA GLY A 311 17.58 4.61 11.11
C GLY A 311 17.93 5.41 12.37
N LEU A 312 16.96 6.06 13.02
CA LEU A 312 17.19 6.79 14.30
C LEU A 312 17.57 5.84 15.45
N LEU A 313 17.12 4.59 15.38
CA LEU A 313 17.30 3.57 16.42
C LEU A 313 18.58 2.72 16.21
N CYS A 314 19.20 2.81 15.04
CA CYS A 314 20.45 2.15 14.70
C CYS A 314 21.67 2.95 15.16
N GLU A 315 22.83 2.31 15.33
CA GLU A 315 24.11 2.99 15.46
C GLU A 315 24.64 3.42 14.06
N GLY A 316 25.21 4.61 13.98
CA GLY A 316 25.78 5.14 12.72
C GLY A 316 24.75 5.75 11.81
N THR A 317 25.00 5.69 10.50
CA THR A 317 24.19 6.37 9.47
C THR A 317 23.41 5.37 8.64
N THR A 318 22.12 5.63 8.45
CA THR A 318 21.27 4.94 7.46
C THR A 318 21.04 5.87 6.27
N VAL A 319 21.25 5.37 5.05
CA VAL A 319 20.97 6.08 3.81
C VAL A 319 19.85 5.38 3.06
N ILE A 320 18.78 6.11 2.75
CA ILE A 320 17.60 5.58 2.05
C ILE A 320 17.54 6.26 0.69
N ARG A 321 17.65 5.48 -0.40
CA ARG A 321 17.67 5.97 -1.78
C ARG A 321 16.37 5.70 -2.52
N ASN A 322 16.18 6.38 -3.65
CA ASN A 322 15.02 6.23 -4.54
C ASN A 322 13.67 6.49 -3.82
N ALA A 323 13.67 7.52 -2.95
CA ALA A 323 12.55 7.86 -2.08
C ALA A 323 11.62 8.94 -2.67
N GLU A 324 11.87 9.50 -3.87
CA GLU A 324 11.11 10.62 -4.45
C GLU A 324 9.60 10.38 -4.46
N ARG A 325 9.17 9.16 -4.75
CA ARG A 325 7.74 8.81 -4.82
C ARG A 325 7.01 8.93 -3.49
N LEU A 326 7.72 8.98 -2.38
CA LEU A 326 7.12 9.25 -1.06
C LEU A 326 6.47 10.63 -0.98
N ARG A 327 6.92 11.61 -1.81
CA ARG A 327 6.37 12.98 -1.81
C ARG A 327 4.97 13.09 -2.41
N ILE A 328 4.58 12.13 -3.25
CA ILE A 328 3.30 12.13 -3.98
C ILE A 328 2.31 11.07 -3.48
N LYS A 329 2.47 10.64 -2.23
CA LYS A 329 1.59 9.68 -1.56
C LYS A 329 0.41 10.40 -0.86
N GLU A 330 -0.17 9.79 0.15
CA GLU A 330 -1.27 10.35 0.96
C GLU A 330 -0.87 11.69 1.62
N SER A 331 0.39 11.80 2.01
CA SER A 331 1.08 13.03 2.39
C SER A 331 2.39 13.14 1.59
N ASP A 332 3.12 14.25 1.70
CA ASP A 332 4.58 14.24 1.44
C ASP A 332 5.23 13.52 2.63
N ARG A 333 5.38 12.19 2.52
CA ARG A 333 5.87 11.34 3.61
C ARG A 333 7.28 11.71 4.05
N ILE A 334 8.11 12.26 3.15
CA ILE A 334 9.46 12.71 3.51
C ILE A 334 9.35 13.93 4.41
N ALA A 335 8.65 14.97 3.95
CA ALA A 335 8.49 16.20 4.72
C ALA A 335 7.77 15.97 6.05
N ALA A 336 6.72 15.14 6.05
CA ALA A 336 5.99 14.77 7.24
C ALA A 336 6.89 14.08 8.29
N MET A 337 7.56 13.01 7.88
CA MET A 337 8.44 12.26 8.81
C MET A 337 9.63 13.11 9.26
N GLU A 338 10.22 13.94 8.39
CA GLU A 338 11.31 14.84 8.81
C GLU A 338 10.85 15.83 9.88
N ALA A 339 9.66 16.42 9.73
CA ALA A 339 9.13 17.36 10.70
C ALA A 339 8.91 16.70 12.08
N GLU A 340 8.20 15.57 12.08
CA GLU A 340 7.81 14.90 13.32
C GLU A 340 8.98 14.21 14.03
N LEU A 341 9.90 13.61 13.26
CA LEU A 341 11.09 12.98 13.84
C LEU A 341 12.07 14.01 14.41
N ARG A 342 12.22 15.18 13.75
CA ARG A 342 13.04 16.29 14.30
C ARG A 342 12.44 16.87 15.56
N ALA A 343 11.11 16.97 15.65
CA ALA A 343 10.44 17.39 16.89
C ALA A 343 10.74 16.45 18.08
N CYS A 344 11.05 15.19 17.80
CA CYS A 344 11.49 14.21 18.80
C CYS A 344 13.04 14.18 19.01
N GLY A 345 13.80 15.14 18.46
CA GLY A 345 15.26 15.16 18.57
C GLY A 345 15.98 14.32 17.52
N GLY A 346 15.28 13.81 16.50
CA GLY A 346 15.86 13.03 15.40
C GLY A 346 16.73 13.87 14.48
N VAL A 347 17.83 13.31 14.04
CA VAL A 347 18.80 13.93 13.12
C VAL A 347 18.69 13.26 11.76
N LEU A 348 18.06 13.95 10.81
CA LEU A 348 17.86 13.45 9.46
C LEU A 348 17.76 14.59 8.44
N SER A 349 18.06 14.29 7.19
CA SER A 349 17.95 15.23 6.08
C SER A 349 17.60 14.49 4.79
N SER A 350 16.95 15.18 3.86
CA SER A 350 16.69 14.67 2.51
C SER A 350 17.21 15.63 1.44
N GLU A 351 17.78 15.06 0.40
CA GLU A 351 18.19 15.76 -0.81
C GLU A 351 17.79 14.93 -2.04
N GLY A 352 16.96 15.52 -2.91
CA GLY A 352 16.33 14.78 -4.00
C GLY A 352 15.56 13.57 -3.46
N GLY A 353 15.88 12.38 -3.94
CA GLY A 353 15.32 11.10 -3.49
C GLY A 353 16.15 10.35 -2.47
N THR A 354 17.15 10.98 -1.87
CA THR A 354 18.00 10.37 -0.85
C THR A 354 17.67 10.95 0.52
N ILE A 355 17.44 10.08 1.50
CA ILE A 355 17.22 10.45 2.89
C ILE A 355 18.39 9.90 3.71
N THR A 356 19.04 10.77 4.51
CA THR A 356 20.11 10.41 5.42
C THR A 356 19.63 10.52 6.85
N VAL A 357 19.75 9.45 7.63
CA VAL A 357 19.31 9.38 9.02
C VAL A 357 20.49 9.02 9.90
N GLN A 358 20.73 9.83 10.94
CA GLN A 358 21.77 9.57 11.94
C GLN A 358 21.16 8.85 13.15
N GLY A 359 21.75 7.78 13.57
CA GLY A 359 21.36 7.10 14.78
C GLY A 359 21.54 7.99 16.01
N CYS A 360 20.46 8.21 16.74
CA CYS A 360 20.44 9.16 17.87
C CYS A 360 19.52 8.71 19.00
N LYS A 361 19.27 7.40 19.16
CA LYS A 361 18.35 6.88 20.16
C LYS A 361 18.47 7.51 21.55
N PRO A 362 19.68 7.73 22.11
CA PRO A 362 19.83 8.33 23.44
C PRO A 362 19.39 9.80 23.53
N GLN A 363 19.28 10.51 22.41
CA GLN A 363 18.88 11.92 22.33
C GLN A 363 17.38 12.10 22.06
N LEU A 364 16.67 11.01 21.71
CA LEU A 364 15.25 11.06 21.41
C LEU A 364 14.44 11.40 22.67
N HIS A 365 13.45 12.27 22.51
CA HIS A 365 12.60 12.76 23.60
C HIS A 365 11.17 13.00 23.12
N ALA A 366 10.25 13.09 24.08
CA ALA A 366 8.88 13.50 23.77
C ALA A 366 8.83 15.00 23.50
N PRO A 367 8.19 15.47 22.42
CA PRO A 367 7.98 16.90 22.17
C PRO A 367 6.92 17.47 23.12
N GLU A 368 6.92 18.83 23.29
CA GLU A 368 5.92 19.51 24.11
C GLU A 368 4.50 19.47 23.50
N ALA A 369 4.39 19.50 22.19
CA ALA A 369 3.12 19.47 21.48
C ALA A 369 2.87 18.07 20.87
N PRO A 370 1.60 17.66 20.71
CA PRO A 370 1.26 16.45 19.96
C PRO A 370 1.81 16.49 18.54
N LEU A 371 2.33 15.35 18.08
CA LEU A 371 2.78 15.15 16.70
C LEU A 371 1.58 15.08 15.75
N SER A 372 1.78 15.47 14.50
CA SER A 372 0.78 15.30 13.44
C SER A 372 0.88 13.92 12.76
N GLY A 373 -0.25 13.27 12.57
CA GLY A 373 -0.36 12.08 11.71
C GLY A 373 -0.40 12.41 10.21
N HIS A 374 -0.48 13.70 9.85
CA HIS A 374 -0.56 14.19 8.46
C HIS A 374 -1.65 13.50 7.63
N ASN A 375 -2.73 13.06 8.28
CA ASN A 375 -3.76 12.23 7.66
C ASN A 375 -3.17 11.03 6.88
N ASP A 376 -2.03 10.47 7.33
CA ASP A 376 -1.34 9.34 6.68
C ASP A 376 -1.10 8.21 7.69
N HIS A 377 -1.71 7.06 7.41
CA HIS A 377 -1.61 5.88 8.27
C HIS A 377 -0.17 5.43 8.53
N ARG A 378 0.74 5.58 7.53
CA ARG A 378 2.15 5.18 7.69
C ARG A 378 2.92 6.12 8.58
N VAL A 379 2.58 7.41 8.57
CA VAL A 379 3.15 8.38 9.52
C VAL A 379 2.71 8.02 10.94
N VAL A 380 1.40 7.84 11.17
CA VAL A 380 0.84 7.48 12.49
C VAL A 380 1.48 6.20 13.03
N MET A 381 1.55 5.14 12.22
CA MET A 381 2.12 3.86 12.64
C MET A 381 3.63 3.95 12.90
N SER A 382 4.37 4.72 12.09
CA SER A 382 5.81 4.95 12.30
C SER A 382 6.08 5.69 13.60
N LEU A 383 5.31 6.74 13.91
CA LEU A 383 5.45 7.48 15.16
C LEU A 383 5.07 6.63 16.36
N THR A 384 4.08 5.74 16.23
CA THR A 384 3.75 4.75 17.24
C THR A 384 4.92 3.79 17.51
N VAL A 385 5.57 3.30 16.45
CA VAL A 385 6.78 2.47 16.57
C VAL A 385 7.92 3.24 17.23
N LEU A 386 8.11 4.52 16.88
CA LEU A 386 9.11 5.39 17.52
C LEU A 386 8.87 5.47 19.02
N ALA A 387 7.63 5.78 19.44
CA ALA A 387 7.27 5.85 20.84
C ALA A 387 7.69 4.59 21.61
N LEU A 388 7.27 3.44 21.11
CA LEU A 388 7.48 2.14 21.73
C LEU A 388 8.96 1.69 21.70
N ALA A 389 9.65 1.91 20.58
CA ALA A 389 11.02 1.46 20.39
C ALA A 389 12.06 2.33 21.11
N ALA A 390 11.78 3.64 21.24
CA ALA A 390 12.64 4.59 21.94
C ALA A 390 12.30 4.78 23.42
N ASP A 391 11.24 4.17 23.92
CA ASP A 391 10.73 4.29 25.29
C ASP A 391 10.31 5.73 25.67
N ILE A 392 9.71 6.46 24.73
CA ILE A 392 9.23 7.82 24.92
C ILE A 392 7.71 7.90 24.76
N PRO A 393 6.96 8.58 25.65
CA PRO A 393 5.53 8.77 25.45
C PRO A 393 5.28 9.77 24.32
N LEU A 394 4.40 9.44 23.37
CA LEU A 394 4.04 10.34 22.29
C LEU A 394 2.53 10.50 22.19
N ALA A 395 2.10 11.73 21.98
CA ALA A 395 0.73 12.07 21.60
C ALA A 395 0.69 12.34 20.09
N ILE A 396 -0.24 11.70 19.37
CA ILE A 396 -0.32 11.75 17.91
C ILE A 396 -1.73 12.16 17.50
N ASN A 397 -1.85 13.25 16.77
CA ASN A 397 -3.09 13.70 16.17
C ASN A 397 -3.40 12.92 14.88
N GLU A 398 -4.65 13.02 14.40
CA GLU A 398 -5.11 12.40 13.14
C GLU A 398 -4.91 10.86 13.11
N ALA A 399 -4.87 10.25 14.29
CA ALA A 399 -4.59 8.83 14.45
C ALA A 399 -5.65 7.92 13.79
N GLU A 400 -6.85 8.43 13.49
CA GLU A 400 -7.86 7.75 12.68
C GLU A 400 -7.42 7.43 11.24
N ALA A 401 -6.32 8.01 10.80
CA ALA A 401 -5.74 7.70 9.49
C ALA A 401 -5.38 6.21 9.32
N VAL A 402 -5.13 5.48 10.40
CA VAL A 402 -4.88 4.02 10.35
C VAL A 402 -6.05 3.24 9.73
N GLN A 403 -7.28 3.77 9.81
CA GLN A 403 -8.46 3.16 9.20
C GLN A 403 -8.38 3.03 7.66
N LYS A 404 -7.46 3.74 7.02
CA LYS A 404 -7.24 3.64 5.57
C LYS A 404 -6.64 2.30 5.15
N SER A 405 -5.87 1.66 6.06
CA SER A 405 -5.12 0.44 5.72
C SER A 405 -5.16 -0.64 6.80
N TRP A 406 -5.14 -0.27 8.07
CA TRP A 406 -5.18 -1.19 9.20
C TRP A 406 -6.07 -0.64 10.33
N PRO A 407 -7.40 -0.76 10.23
CA PRO A 407 -8.35 -0.25 11.21
C PRO A 407 -8.07 -0.69 12.65
N HIS A 408 -7.61 -1.94 12.82
CA HIS A 408 -7.32 -2.55 14.12
C HIS A 408 -5.85 -2.42 14.55
N PHE A 409 -5.08 -1.48 13.99
CA PHE A 409 -3.65 -1.32 14.31
C PHE A 409 -3.38 -1.17 15.80
N PHE A 410 -4.10 -0.27 16.48
CA PHE A 410 -3.90 -0.05 17.91
C PHE A 410 -4.37 -1.25 18.77
N ASP A 411 -5.39 -1.97 18.32
CA ASP A 411 -5.83 -3.21 18.98
C ASP A 411 -4.79 -4.33 18.83
N ALA A 412 -4.09 -4.39 17.71
CA ALA A 412 -3.02 -5.34 17.45
C ALA A 412 -1.80 -5.15 18.37
N LEU A 413 -1.67 -3.99 19.02
CA LEU A 413 -0.60 -3.73 20.00
C LEU A 413 -0.93 -4.27 21.42
N LYS A 414 -2.21 -4.51 21.73
CA LYS A 414 -2.64 -4.99 23.07
C LYS A 414 -1.98 -6.31 23.49
N PRO A 415 -1.87 -7.34 22.63
CA PRO A 415 -1.16 -8.58 22.99
C PRO A 415 0.33 -8.39 23.29
N LEU A 416 0.90 -7.25 22.89
CA LEU A 416 2.29 -6.88 23.18
C LEU A 416 2.44 -6.14 24.52
N GLY A 417 1.34 -5.93 25.25
CA GLY A 417 1.32 -5.22 26.52
C GLY A 417 1.22 -3.69 26.38
N VAL A 418 0.89 -3.19 25.19
CA VAL A 418 0.78 -1.75 24.91
C VAL A 418 -0.64 -1.26 25.18
N GLU A 419 -0.77 -0.22 25.98
CA GLU A 419 -2.02 0.52 26.19
C GLU A 419 -2.01 1.80 25.36
N VAL A 420 -3.13 2.04 24.67
CA VAL A 420 -3.33 3.24 23.85
C VAL A 420 -4.49 4.04 24.45
N HIS A 421 -4.22 5.29 24.79
CA HIS A 421 -5.22 6.19 25.34
C HIS A 421 -5.76 7.11 24.25
N TYR A 422 -7.09 7.15 24.12
CA TYR A 422 -7.79 7.98 23.14
C TYR A 422 -8.33 9.23 23.83
N ALA A 423 -7.97 10.40 23.31
CA ALA A 423 -8.62 11.66 23.65
C ALA A 423 -9.53 12.06 22.48
N GLY A 424 -10.79 12.34 22.80
CA GLY A 424 -11.87 12.60 21.83
C GLY A 424 -11.70 13.87 21.04
#